data_274f80ddb5b684d332e16f1e40189bb9
#
_entry.id   274f80ddb5b684d332e16f1e40189bb9
#
_cell.length_a   1.000
_cell.length_b   1.000
_cell.length_c   1.000
_cell.angle_alpha   90.00
_cell.angle_beta   90.00
_cell.angle_gamma   90.00
#
_symmetry.space_group_name_H-M   'P 1'
#
loop_
_entity.id
_entity.type
_entity.pdbx_description
1 polymer ?
#
loop_
_entity_poly.entity_id
_entity_poly.type
_entity_poly.pdbx_seq_one_letter_code
_entity_poly.pdbx_strand_id
1 'polypeptide(L)'
;MKKLITIVFITLCCSLNLNAQADKGDFEIGTGLGLNISNVVVGSDSNNGTRSKTGFNLGVSGEYYFSDRWGIKAKLIYDSKGWGDGFFDNELTNESYITDFNVTYLTVPVMANWHFGSTRKWYLNFGPYIGFLLNAEEDRGGTDVKDAFNSTDFGIALGVGYKFNVGENTKLFVEYDAQSGLSDVFSNNLGSSVRNGRSSFNIGVILNNL
;
A
#
# COMPACT_ATOMS: atom_id res chain seq x y z
N MET A 1 -0.71 -11.82 -38.04
CA MET A 1 -0.14 -10.61 -37.41
C MET A 1 -0.21 -10.66 -35.87
N LYS A 2 -1.34 -10.91 -35.21
CA LYS A 2 -1.42 -10.96 -33.72
C LYS A 2 -0.47 -11.98 -33.09
N LYS A 3 -0.37 -13.21 -33.62
CA LYS A 3 0.55 -14.23 -33.13
C LYS A 3 2.04 -13.86 -33.29
N LEU A 4 2.39 -13.13 -34.34
CA LEU A 4 3.76 -12.66 -34.57
C LEU A 4 4.16 -11.58 -33.55
N ILE A 5 3.27 -10.66 -33.25
CA ILE A 5 3.47 -9.61 -32.22
C ILE A 5 3.65 -10.23 -30.83
N THR A 6 2.87 -11.26 -30.51
CA THR A 6 2.98 -11.98 -29.23
C THR A 6 4.33 -12.71 -29.12
N ILE A 7 4.80 -13.35 -30.20
CA ILE A 7 6.09 -14.05 -30.23
C ILE A 7 7.24 -13.05 -30.11
N VAL A 8 7.20 -11.93 -30.83
CA VAL A 8 8.21 -10.85 -30.74
C VAL A 8 8.25 -10.26 -29.33
N PHE A 9 7.09 -10.05 -28.68
CA PHE A 9 7.03 -9.56 -27.31
C PHE A 9 7.61 -10.56 -26.30
N ILE A 10 7.32 -11.85 -26.45
CA ILE A 10 7.88 -12.92 -25.61
C ILE A 10 9.39 -13.05 -25.82
N THR A 11 9.88 -12.97 -27.08
CA THR A 11 11.32 -13.07 -27.40
C THR A 11 12.09 -11.85 -26.88
N LEU A 12 11.50 -10.66 -26.92
CA LEU A 12 12.08 -9.44 -26.37
C LEU A 12 12.18 -9.49 -24.83
N CYS A 13 11.21 -10.10 -24.16
CA CYS A 13 11.25 -10.32 -22.71
C CYS A 13 12.31 -11.37 -22.28
N CYS A 14 12.67 -12.32 -23.17
CA CYS A 14 13.65 -13.36 -22.85
C CYS A 14 15.12 -12.91 -23.06
N SER A 15 15.38 -11.82 -23.79
CA SER A 15 16.74 -11.38 -24.13
C SER A 15 17.35 -10.37 -23.13
N LEU A 16 16.61 -9.92 -22.11
CA LEU A 16 17.08 -8.95 -21.13
C LEU A 16 17.75 -9.66 -19.93
N ASN A 17 18.88 -10.35 -20.16
CA ASN A 17 19.76 -10.81 -19.08
C ASN A 17 20.71 -9.68 -18.66
N LEU A 18 20.17 -8.54 -18.27
CA LEU A 18 20.95 -7.48 -17.62
C LEU A 18 21.09 -7.85 -16.14
N ASN A 19 22.31 -8.20 -15.74
CA ASN A 19 22.67 -8.52 -14.36
C ASN A 19 22.85 -7.24 -13.52
N ALA A 20 21.83 -6.41 -13.42
CA ALA A 20 21.79 -5.32 -12.45
C ALA A 20 21.19 -5.82 -11.14
N GLN A 21 21.89 -6.75 -10.47
CA GLN A 21 21.60 -7.11 -9.09
C GLN A 21 22.10 -5.97 -8.20
N ALA A 22 21.31 -5.61 -7.18
CA ALA A 22 21.79 -4.67 -6.17
C ALA A 22 22.77 -5.39 -5.24
N ASP A 23 23.85 -4.72 -4.90
CA ASP A 23 24.88 -5.18 -4.00
C ASP A 23 24.88 -4.35 -2.72
N LYS A 24 25.63 -4.81 -1.71
CA LYS A 24 25.78 -4.06 -0.46
C LYS A 24 26.30 -2.65 -0.72
N GLY A 25 25.60 -1.65 -0.20
CA GLY A 25 25.92 -0.23 -0.35
C GLY A 25 25.08 0.48 -1.41
N ASP A 26 24.36 -0.25 -2.25
CA ASP A 26 23.49 0.33 -3.27
C ASP A 26 22.29 1.03 -2.65
N PHE A 27 21.79 2.02 -3.38
CA PHE A 27 20.56 2.75 -3.07
C PHE A 27 19.63 2.77 -4.29
N GLU A 28 18.39 2.40 -4.09
CA GLU A 28 17.35 2.41 -5.12
C GLU A 28 16.26 3.43 -4.76
N ILE A 29 15.82 4.20 -5.76
CA ILE A 29 14.65 5.07 -5.66
C ILE A 29 13.56 4.51 -6.57
N GLY A 30 12.35 4.39 -6.04
CA GLY A 30 11.20 3.88 -6.79
C GLY A 30 10.02 4.84 -6.74
N THR A 31 9.18 4.75 -7.76
CA THR A 31 7.84 5.33 -7.76
C THR A 31 6.85 4.33 -8.30
N GLY A 32 5.63 4.34 -7.79
CA GLY A 32 4.61 3.40 -8.22
C GLY A 32 3.21 3.84 -7.85
N LEU A 33 2.26 3.16 -8.43
CA LEU A 33 0.84 3.32 -8.18
C LEU A 33 0.19 1.94 -7.98
N GLY A 34 -0.92 1.91 -7.28
CA GLY A 34 -1.61 0.67 -6.97
C GLY A 34 -3.11 0.82 -6.80
N LEU A 35 -3.77 -0.34 -6.84
CA LEU A 35 -5.19 -0.48 -6.53
C LEU A 35 -5.34 -1.06 -5.13
N ASN A 36 -6.07 -0.37 -4.28
CA ASN A 36 -6.35 -0.75 -2.90
C ASN A 36 -7.69 -1.49 -2.79
N ILE A 37 -7.71 -2.46 -1.91
CA ILE A 37 -8.93 -3.03 -1.33
C ILE A 37 -8.80 -2.84 0.18
N SER A 38 -9.66 -2.03 0.76
CA SER A 38 -9.61 -1.65 2.17
C SER A 38 -10.92 -1.94 2.88
N ASN A 39 -10.83 -2.18 4.17
CA ASN A 39 -11.94 -2.38 5.08
C ASN A 39 -11.50 -2.05 6.51
N VAL A 40 -12.40 -2.13 7.45
CA VAL A 40 -12.11 -2.04 8.89
C VAL A 40 -12.38 -3.36 9.60
N VAL A 41 -11.64 -3.59 10.69
CA VAL A 41 -11.84 -4.69 11.62
C VAL A 41 -12.31 -4.10 12.94
N VAL A 42 -13.47 -4.57 13.45
CA VAL A 42 -14.04 -4.12 14.72
C VAL A 42 -13.74 -5.14 15.82
N GLY A 43 -12.95 -4.73 16.82
CA GLY A 43 -12.48 -5.66 17.86
C GLY A 43 -11.60 -6.77 17.26
N SER A 44 -12.05 -8.01 17.36
CA SER A 44 -11.44 -9.19 16.71
C SER A 44 -12.28 -9.73 15.55
N ASP A 45 -13.39 -9.07 15.19
CA ASP A 45 -14.32 -9.52 14.17
C ASP A 45 -14.09 -8.77 12.85
N SER A 46 -13.68 -9.50 11.81
CA SER A 46 -13.55 -8.98 10.45
C SER A 46 -14.87 -9.04 9.67
N ASN A 47 -15.89 -9.72 10.19
CA ASN A 47 -17.21 -9.83 9.58
C ASN A 47 -18.25 -8.92 10.28
N ASN A 48 -17.89 -7.66 10.43
CA ASN A 48 -18.60 -6.64 11.21
C ASN A 48 -19.74 -5.95 10.45
N GLY A 49 -20.18 -6.50 9.33
CA GLY A 49 -21.23 -5.94 8.47
C GLY A 49 -20.75 -4.84 7.50
N THR A 50 -19.50 -4.40 7.59
CA THR A 50 -18.95 -3.44 6.63
C THR A 50 -18.52 -4.13 5.33
N ARG A 51 -18.52 -3.37 4.25
CA ARG A 51 -18.10 -3.83 2.91
C ARG A 51 -16.72 -3.28 2.57
N SER A 52 -15.90 -4.10 1.91
CA SER A 52 -14.61 -3.62 1.38
C SER A 52 -14.81 -2.55 0.31
N LYS A 53 -13.96 -1.55 0.34
CA LYS A 53 -13.94 -0.44 -0.62
C LYS A 53 -12.69 -0.48 -1.48
N THR A 54 -12.85 -0.17 -2.77
CA THR A 54 -11.75 -0.04 -3.71
C THR A 54 -11.23 1.38 -3.68
N GLY A 55 -9.93 1.54 -3.63
CA GLY A 55 -9.23 2.81 -3.69
C GLY A 55 -7.98 2.73 -4.55
N PHE A 56 -7.14 3.73 -4.47
CA PHE A 56 -5.84 3.77 -5.14
C PHE A 56 -4.76 4.27 -4.19
N ASN A 57 -3.53 4.02 -4.57
CA ASN A 57 -2.38 4.63 -3.93
C ASN A 57 -1.36 5.11 -4.97
N LEU A 58 -0.59 6.09 -4.59
CA LEU A 58 0.55 6.63 -5.34
C LEU A 58 1.68 6.87 -4.35
N GLY A 59 2.90 6.42 -4.67
CA GLY A 59 3.99 6.59 -3.73
C GLY A 59 5.37 6.62 -4.36
N VAL A 60 6.31 7.07 -3.53
CA VAL A 60 7.74 7.00 -3.77
C VAL A 60 8.38 6.11 -2.71
N SER A 61 9.50 5.51 -3.04
CA SER A 61 10.25 4.64 -2.13
C SER A 61 11.74 4.86 -2.25
N GLY A 62 12.46 4.66 -1.13
CA GLY A 62 13.90 4.53 -1.09
C GLY A 62 14.26 3.21 -0.43
N GLU A 63 15.25 2.50 -0.98
CA GLU A 63 15.77 1.26 -0.42
C GLU A 63 17.30 1.31 -0.37
N TYR A 64 17.86 1.11 0.82
CA TYR A 64 19.28 0.99 1.04
C TYR A 64 19.67 -0.46 1.36
N TYR A 65 20.64 -1.02 0.64
CA TYR A 65 21.11 -2.39 0.79
C TYR A 65 22.28 -2.45 1.78
N PHE A 66 22.05 -2.96 2.99
CA PHE A 66 23.12 -3.19 3.95
C PHE A 66 23.80 -4.56 3.78
N SER A 67 23.22 -5.42 2.95
CA SER A 67 23.84 -6.65 2.45
C SER A 67 23.27 -7.00 1.08
N ASP A 68 23.85 -7.97 0.38
CA ASP A 68 23.42 -8.41 -0.95
C ASP A 68 21.97 -8.93 -1.02
N ARG A 69 21.39 -9.25 0.12
CA ARG A 69 20.03 -9.82 0.21
C ARG A 69 19.10 -9.03 1.14
N TRP A 70 19.62 -8.07 1.89
CA TRP A 70 18.83 -7.33 2.85
C TRP A 70 18.98 -5.83 2.66
N GLY A 71 17.85 -5.16 2.62
CA GLY A 71 17.76 -3.72 2.60
C GLY A 71 16.81 -3.19 3.67
N ILE A 72 16.89 -1.90 3.90
CA ILE A 72 15.85 -1.13 4.60
C ILE A 72 15.13 -0.32 3.53
N LYS A 73 13.81 -0.49 3.44
CA LYS A 73 12.94 0.19 2.48
C LYS A 73 11.96 1.10 3.22
N ALA A 74 11.96 2.37 2.86
CA ALA A 74 10.94 3.32 3.30
C ALA A 74 10.10 3.76 2.09
N LYS A 75 8.80 3.98 2.32
CA LYS A 75 7.90 4.52 1.29
C LYS A 75 7.21 5.76 1.86
N LEU A 76 6.78 6.65 0.96
CA LEU A 76 5.83 7.73 1.22
C LEU A 76 4.66 7.55 0.27
N ILE A 77 3.49 7.27 0.80
CA ILE A 77 2.34 6.80 0.04
C ILE A 77 1.14 7.72 0.29
N TYR A 78 0.59 8.33 -0.76
CA TYR A 78 -0.77 8.84 -0.75
C TYR A 78 -1.71 7.64 -0.85
N ASP A 79 -2.45 7.34 0.20
CA ASP A 79 -3.10 6.06 0.43
C ASP A 79 -4.61 6.27 0.64
N SER A 80 -5.41 6.02 -0.41
CA SER A 80 -6.86 6.07 -0.33
C SER A 80 -7.38 4.76 0.25
N LYS A 81 -7.99 4.86 1.43
CA LYS A 81 -8.59 3.76 2.20
C LYS A 81 -10.09 4.01 2.39
N GLY A 82 -10.69 3.27 3.28
CA GLY A 82 -12.08 3.41 3.67
C GLY A 82 -12.82 2.08 3.70
N TRP A 83 -14.12 2.16 3.89
CA TRP A 83 -15.02 1.00 3.92
C TRP A 83 -16.42 1.40 3.49
N GLY A 84 -17.19 0.44 2.99
CA GLY A 84 -18.60 0.60 2.68
C GLY A 84 -19.51 0.11 3.79
N ASP A 85 -20.77 0.51 3.70
CA ASP A 85 -21.86 0.10 4.57
C ASP A 85 -21.60 0.41 6.06
N GLY A 86 -20.87 1.51 6.34
CA GLY A 86 -20.65 2.00 7.69
C GLY A 86 -21.86 2.76 8.23
N PHE A 87 -22.11 2.66 9.54
CA PHE A 87 -23.15 3.43 10.21
C PHE A 87 -22.68 4.87 10.45
N PHE A 88 -23.50 5.84 10.09
CA PHE A 88 -23.25 7.26 10.33
C PHE A 88 -24.46 7.87 11.04
N ASP A 89 -24.19 8.58 12.13
CA ASP A 89 -25.16 9.34 12.90
C ASP A 89 -24.86 10.83 12.74
N ASN A 90 -25.77 11.55 12.09
CA ASN A 90 -25.63 12.97 11.84
C ASN A 90 -26.34 13.74 12.95
N GLU A 91 -25.59 14.20 13.95
CA GLU A 91 -26.11 14.97 15.08
C GLU A 91 -26.77 16.30 14.67
N LEU A 92 -26.40 16.88 13.52
CA LEU A 92 -26.95 18.15 13.04
C LEU A 92 -28.35 18.00 12.45
N THR A 93 -28.62 16.89 11.75
CA THR A 93 -29.91 16.59 11.13
C THR A 93 -30.76 15.63 11.94
N ASN A 94 -30.17 15.01 12.98
CA ASN A 94 -30.77 13.95 13.79
C ASN A 94 -31.21 12.75 12.94
N GLU A 95 -30.44 12.46 11.86
CA GLU A 95 -30.66 11.33 10.96
C GLU A 95 -29.51 10.34 11.07
N SER A 96 -29.84 9.04 11.14
CA SER A 96 -28.88 7.96 11.12
C SER A 96 -29.07 7.12 9.87
N TYR A 97 -27.98 6.80 9.17
CA TYR A 97 -28.04 6.01 7.94
C TYR A 97 -26.75 5.24 7.67
N ILE A 98 -26.83 4.30 6.73
CA ILE A 98 -25.66 3.53 6.26
C ILE A 98 -25.06 4.26 5.06
N THR A 99 -23.74 4.44 5.07
CA THR A 99 -22.97 5.14 4.03
C THR A 99 -21.57 4.55 3.88
N ASP A 100 -20.90 4.92 2.80
CA ASP A 100 -19.49 4.59 2.58
C ASP A 100 -18.61 5.70 3.19
N PHE A 101 -17.45 5.32 3.73
CA PHE A 101 -16.44 6.24 4.23
C PHE A 101 -15.23 6.26 3.30
N ASN A 102 -14.83 7.46 2.89
CA ASN A 102 -13.61 7.74 2.14
C ASN A 102 -12.57 8.32 3.10
N VAL A 103 -11.48 7.61 3.30
CA VAL A 103 -10.43 8.04 4.23
C VAL A 103 -9.10 8.02 3.50
N THR A 104 -8.38 9.13 3.53
CA THR A 104 -7.10 9.27 2.86
C THR A 104 -5.99 9.56 3.85
N TYR A 105 -4.90 8.80 3.75
CA TYR A 105 -3.72 8.96 4.60
C TYR A 105 -2.47 9.26 3.77
N LEU A 106 -1.54 9.97 4.37
CA LEU A 106 -0.13 9.96 3.99
C LEU A 106 0.56 8.87 4.81
N THR A 107 0.83 7.73 4.20
CA THR A 107 1.34 6.54 4.91
C THR A 107 2.85 6.37 4.68
N VAL A 108 3.59 6.15 5.77
CA VAL A 108 5.04 5.97 5.79
C VAL A 108 5.38 4.61 6.42
N PRO A 109 5.48 3.53 5.64
CA PRO A 109 6.06 2.28 6.12
C PRO A 109 7.60 2.33 6.08
N VAL A 110 8.23 1.77 7.12
CA VAL A 110 9.67 1.51 7.18
C VAL A 110 9.87 0.01 7.40
N MET A 111 10.47 -0.66 6.43
CA MET A 111 10.42 -2.11 6.34
C MET A 111 11.83 -2.70 6.14
N ALA A 112 12.09 -3.84 6.76
CA ALA A 112 13.14 -4.74 6.30
C ALA A 112 12.70 -5.35 4.96
N ASN A 113 13.61 -5.40 4.00
CA ASN A 113 13.35 -5.98 2.68
C ASN A 113 14.34 -7.11 2.41
N TRP A 114 13.83 -8.32 2.26
CA TRP A 114 14.62 -9.52 2.00
C TRP A 114 14.49 -9.94 0.55
N HIS A 115 15.63 -9.95 -0.16
CA HIS A 115 15.73 -10.37 -1.56
C HIS A 115 16.13 -11.84 -1.64
N PHE A 116 15.32 -12.66 -2.30
CA PHE A 116 15.49 -14.11 -2.36
C PHE A 116 15.47 -14.68 -3.79
N GLY A 117 15.72 -15.99 -3.89
CA GLY A 117 15.94 -16.67 -5.16
C GLY A 117 17.38 -16.52 -5.65
N SER A 118 17.74 -17.21 -6.74
CA SER A 118 19.08 -17.17 -7.35
C SER A 118 19.41 -15.80 -7.94
N THR A 119 18.41 -15.13 -8.49
CA THR A 119 18.55 -13.81 -9.14
C THR A 119 18.24 -12.64 -8.23
N ARG A 120 17.88 -12.87 -6.95
CA ARG A 120 17.48 -11.84 -5.97
C ARG A 120 16.40 -10.84 -6.46
N LYS A 121 15.62 -11.24 -7.47
CA LYS A 121 14.55 -10.43 -8.06
C LYS A 121 13.25 -10.48 -7.26
N TRP A 122 13.00 -11.58 -6.55
CA TRP A 122 11.92 -11.69 -5.58
C TRP A 122 12.30 -10.98 -4.30
N TYR A 123 11.33 -10.31 -3.68
CA TYR A 123 11.54 -9.69 -2.39
C TYR A 123 10.31 -9.82 -1.48
N LEU A 124 10.59 -9.86 -0.18
CA LEU A 124 9.62 -9.81 0.90
C LEU A 124 9.97 -8.61 1.78
N ASN A 125 9.04 -7.68 1.94
CA ASN A 125 9.20 -6.55 2.84
C ASN A 125 8.22 -6.65 4.02
N PHE A 126 8.66 -6.24 5.21
CA PHE A 126 7.85 -6.25 6.42
C PHE A 126 8.38 -5.23 7.41
N GLY A 127 7.47 -4.58 8.12
CA GLY A 127 7.83 -3.59 9.12
C GLY A 127 6.63 -2.76 9.59
N PRO A 128 6.85 -1.83 10.51
CA PRO A 128 5.84 -0.90 10.95
C PRO A 128 5.49 0.13 9.89
N TYR A 129 4.30 0.71 10.01
CA TYR A 129 3.92 1.92 9.30
C TYR A 129 3.28 2.93 10.25
N ILE A 130 3.34 4.20 9.87
CA ILE A 130 2.55 5.28 10.40
C ILE A 130 1.83 5.98 9.25
N GLY A 131 0.54 6.29 9.42
CA GLY A 131 -0.29 7.05 8.52
C GLY A 131 -0.72 8.36 9.18
N PHE A 132 -0.69 9.46 8.42
CA PHE A 132 -1.20 10.76 8.83
C PHE A 132 -2.49 11.02 8.07
N LEU A 133 -3.58 11.27 8.78
CA LEU A 133 -4.90 11.51 8.19
C LEU A 133 -4.89 12.82 7.40
N LEU A 134 -5.16 12.73 6.09
CA LEU A 134 -5.31 13.87 5.21
C LEU A 134 -6.78 14.30 5.09
N ASN A 135 -7.67 13.33 4.85
CA ASN A 135 -9.10 13.56 4.64
C ASN A 135 -9.93 12.40 5.14
N ALA A 136 -11.14 12.68 5.63
CA ALA A 136 -12.16 11.68 5.93
C ALA A 136 -13.54 12.27 5.62
N GLU A 137 -14.27 11.61 4.71
CA GLU A 137 -15.60 12.02 4.27
C GLU A 137 -16.56 10.83 4.27
N GLU A 138 -17.81 11.08 4.64
CA GLU A 138 -18.89 10.15 4.35
C GLU A 138 -19.49 10.48 2.96
N ASP A 139 -19.88 9.44 2.22
CA ASP A 139 -20.14 9.55 0.77
C ASP A 139 -21.54 10.06 0.45
N ARG A 140 -22.57 9.76 1.29
CA ARG A 140 -23.97 10.04 1.00
C ARG A 140 -24.33 11.52 1.10
N GLY A 141 -23.85 12.20 2.15
CA GLY A 141 -24.06 13.64 2.38
C GLY A 141 -22.87 14.50 2.01
N GLY A 142 -21.72 13.87 1.71
CA GLY A 142 -20.46 14.58 1.46
C GLY A 142 -19.96 15.32 2.71
N THR A 143 -20.29 14.79 3.90
CA THR A 143 -19.95 15.44 5.16
C THR A 143 -18.49 15.15 5.51
N ASP A 144 -17.73 16.21 5.85
CA ASP A 144 -16.41 16.07 6.46
C ASP A 144 -16.57 15.51 7.87
N VAL A 145 -15.95 14.33 8.09
CA VAL A 145 -15.99 13.62 9.37
C VAL A 145 -14.60 13.51 10.01
N LYS A 146 -13.63 14.27 9.52
CA LYS A 146 -12.23 14.19 9.93
C LYS A 146 -12.03 14.37 11.42
N ASP A 147 -12.82 15.22 12.07
CA ASP A 147 -12.73 15.50 13.52
C ASP A 147 -13.13 14.28 14.39
N ALA A 148 -13.90 13.34 13.83
CA ALA A 148 -14.24 12.09 14.50
C ALA A 148 -13.12 11.04 14.42
N PHE A 149 -12.14 11.24 13.54
CA PHE A 149 -11.06 10.30 13.30
C PHE A 149 -9.77 10.68 14.05
N ASN A 150 -9.00 9.66 14.40
CA ASN A 150 -7.63 9.89 14.88
C ASN A 150 -6.76 10.44 13.74
N SER A 151 -5.96 11.45 14.05
CA SER A 151 -5.04 12.08 13.09
C SER A 151 -3.93 11.17 12.62
N THR A 152 -3.68 10.07 13.35
CA THR A 152 -2.64 9.09 13.05
C THR A 152 -3.19 7.66 13.06
N ASP A 153 -2.69 6.85 12.14
CA ASP A 153 -2.92 5.41 12.03
C ASP A 153 -1.56 4.70 12.07
N PHE A 154 -1.39 3.70 12.90
CA PHE A 154 -0.17 2.91 12.93
C PHE A 154 -0.47 1.41 12.92
N GLY A 155 0.47 0.64 12.39
CA GLY A 155 0.30 -0.79 12.27
C GLY A 155 1.50 -1.48 11.64
N ILE A 156 1.25 -2.64 11.06
CA ILE A 156 2.24 -3.49 10.41
C ILE A 156 1.93 -3.56 8.92
N ALA A 157 2.97 -3.46 8.11
CA ALA A 157 2.96 -3.66 6.67
C ALA A 157 3.75 -4.92 6.30
N LEU A 158 3.22 -5.68 5.34
CA LEU A 158 3.86 -6.86 4.75
C LEU A 158 3.66 -6.80 3.24
N GLY A 159 4.69 -7.14 2.44
CA GLY A 159 4.56 -7.18 1.00
C GLY A 159 5.47 -8.20 0.36
N VAL A 160 5.06 -8.72 -0.78
CA VAL A 160 5.84 -9.58 -1.66
C VAL A 160 5.84 -9.00 -3.06
N GLY A 161 7.00 -8.99 -3.71
CA GLY A 161 7.10 -8.44 -5.05
C GLY A 161 8.20 -9.07 -5.89
N TYR A 162 8.23 -8.62 -7.13
CA TYR A 162 9.21 -9.07 -8.11
C TYR A 162 9.72 -7.87 -8.92
N LYS A 163 11.04 -7.81 -9.13
CA LYS A 163 11.72 -6.77 -9.91
C LYS A 163 12.12 -7.31 -11.29
N PHE A 164 11.79 -6.57 -12.34
CA PHE A 164 12.15 -6.88 -13.74
C PHE A 164 13.20 -5.87 -14.20
N ASN A 165 14.39 -6.32 -14.59
CA ASN A 165 15.38 -5.42 -15.18
C ASN A 165 14.93 -5.06 -16.61
N VAL A 166 14.78 -3.78 -16.90
CA VAL A 166 14.39 -3.28 -18.24
C VAL A 166 15.44 -2.36 -18.85
N GLY A 167 16.48 -2.01 -18.10
CA GLY A 167 17.63 -1.22 -18.50
C GLY A 167 18.79 -1.45 -17.56
N GLU A 168 19.91 -0.80 -17.81
CA GLU A 168 21.11 -0.88 -16.96
C GLU A 168 20.82 -0.34 -15.55
N ASN A 169 20.14 0.80 -15.45
CA ASN A 169 19.81 1.46 -14.18
C ASN A 169 18.30 1.50 -13.91
N THR A 170 17.49 0.76 -14.67
CA THR A 170 16.03 0.83 -14.57
C THR A 170 15.42 -0.56 -14.36
N LYS A 171 14.56 -0.68 -13.35
CA LYS A 171 13.77 -1.88 -13.09
C LYS A 171 12.29 -1.51 -13.05
N LEU A 172 11.43 -2.41 -13.49
CA LEU A 172 10.01 -2.40 -13.17
C LEU A 172 9.78 -3.28 -11.94
N PHE A 173 8.73 -3.02 -11.20
CA PHE A 173 8.29 -3.95 -10.15
C PHE A 173 6.79 -4.18 -10.20
N VAL A 174 6.41 -5.36 -9.71
CA VAL A 174 5.05 -5.68 -9.29
C VAL A 174 5.10 -6.09 -7.83
N GLU A 175 4.16 -5.63 -7.03
CA GLU A 175 4.13 -5.89 -5.60
C GLU A 175 2.68 -6.08 -5.13
N TYR A 176 2.45 -7.09 -4.33
CA TYR A 176 1.26 -7.19 -3.48
C TYR A 176 1.67 -6.83 -2.07
N ASP A 177 1.00 -5.86 -1.45
CA ASP A 177 1.23 -5.51 -0.06
C ASP A 177 -0.08 -5.46 0.74
N ALA A 178 0.05 -5.64 2.04
CA ALA A 178 -1.03 -5.56 3.00
C ALA A 178 -0.60 -4.73 4.21
N GLN A 179 -1.54 -3.99 4.77
CA GLN A 179 -1.40 -3.23 6.00
C GLN A 179 -2.49 -3.66 6.98
N SER A 180 -2.09 -3.86 8.23
CA SER A 180 -3.00 -4.16 9.35
C SER A 180 -2.79 -3.11 10.43
N GLY A 181 -3.80 -2.29 10.66
CA GLY A 181 -3.82 -1.26 11.71
C GLY A 181 -3.83 -1.89 13.10
N LEU A 182 -3.14 -1.24 14.01
CA LEU A 182 -3.12 -1.56 15.44
C LEU A 182 -3.76 -0.44 16.28
N SER A 183 -3.85 0.78 15.73
CA SER A 183 -4.53 1.93 16.32
C SER A 183 -6.04 1.89 16.03
N ASP A 184 -6.80 2.56 16.88
CA ASP A 184 -8.21 2.85 16.60
C ASP A 184 -8.32 3.95 15.53
N VAL A 185 -9.29 3.82 14.64
CA VAL A 185 -9.59 4.81 13.60
C VAL A 185 -10.29 6.04 14.20
N PHE A 186 -11.13 5.86 15.22
CA PHE A 186 -11.93 6.90 15.82
C PHE A 186 -11.27 7.50 17.07
N SER A 187 -11.34 8.84 17.21
CA SER A 187 -10.72 9.58 18.31
C SER A 187 -11.41 9.39 19.67
N ASN A 188 -12.73 9.18 19.68
CA ASN A 188 -13.56 9.06 20.89
C ASN A 188 -14.37 7.76 20.87
N ASN A 189 -13.71 6.62 20.62
CA ASN A 189 -14.36 5.33 20.57
C ASN A 189 -14.56 4.76 21.99
N LEU A 190 -15.81 4.67 22.44
CA LEU A 190 -16.19 4.03 23.71
C LEU A 190 -16.53 2.53 23.56
N GLY A 191 -16.53 2.02 22.32
CA GLY A 191 -16.84 0.64 21.98
C GLY A 191 -15.62 -0.23 21.71
N SER A 192 -15.81 -1.24 20.87
CA SER A 192 -14.69 -2.05 20.36
C SER A 192 -13.84 -1.25 19.41
N SER A 193 -12.51 -1.40 19.49
CA SER A 193 -11.60 -0.66 18.61
C SER A 193 -11.86 -1.00 17.13
N VAL A 194 -11.85 0.03 16.28
CA VAL A 194 -12.02 -0.06 14.84
C VAL A 194 -10.67 0.20 14.19
N ARG A 195 -10.14 -0.76 13.44
CA ARG A 195 -8.79 -0.73 12.89
C ARG A 195 -8.80 -0.83 11.39
N ASN A 196 -7.95 -0.05 10.72
CA ASN A 196 -7.80 -0.12 9.27
C ASN A 196 -7.18 -1.45 8.81
N GLY A 197 -7.71 -2.00 7.72
CA GLY A 197 -7.11 -3.06 6.95
C GLY A 197 -7.05 -2.66 5.47
N ARG A 198 -5.90 -2.89 4.82
CA ARG A 198 -5.75 -2.64 3.38
C ARG A 198 -4.85 -3.68 2.74
N SER A 199 -5.22 -4.15 1.57
CA SER A 199 -4.34 -4.85 0.63
C SER A 199 -4.27 -4.09 -0.69
N SER A 200 -3.16 -4.23 -1.41
CA SER A 200 -2.92 -3.48 -2.64
C SER A 200 -2.11 -4.28 -3.64
N PHE A 201 -2.44 -4.09 -4.93
CA PHE A 201 -1.60 -4.47 -6.05
C PHE A 201 -0.94 -3.25 -6.64
N ASN A 202 0.39 -3.24 -6.66
CA ASN A 202 1.21 -2.11 -7.06
C ASN A 202 2.09 -2.47 -8.25
N ILE A 203 2.29 -1.49 -9.13
CA ILE A 203 3.27 -1.52 -10.21
C ILE A 203 4.08 -0.23 -10.20
N GLY A 204 5.31 -0.27 -10.63
CA GLY A 204 6.12 0.94 -10.71
C GLY A 204 7.49 0.74 -11.30
N VAL A 205 8.28 1.79 -11.19
CA VAL A 205 9.64 1.88 -11.72
C VAL A 205 10.61 2.13 -10.57
N ILE A 206 11.76 1.50 -10.65
CA ILE A 206 12.90 1.68 -9.74
C ILE A 206 14.09 2.15 -10.56
N LEU A 207 14.79 3.16 -10.06
CA LEU A 207 16.05 3.65 -10.57
C LEU A 207 17.16 3.27 -9.58
N ASN A 208 18.25 2.70 -10.10
CA ASN A 208 19.45 2.35 -9.34
C ASN A 208 20.48 3.47 -9.45
N ASN A 209 21.22 3.71 -8.38
CA ASN A 209 22.44 4.53 -8.37
C ASN A 209 22.26 5.87 -9.09
N LEU A 210 21.50 6.78 -8.45
CA LEU A 210 21.49 8.21 -8.83
C LEU A 210 22.72 8.91 -8.30
#